data_74295c5e10b946ba7aa6e4cbaf069779
#
_entry.id   74295c5e10b946ba7aa6e4cbaf069779
#
_cell.length_a   1.000
_cell.length_b   1.000
_cell.length_c   1.000
_cell.angle_alpha   90.00
_cell.angle_beta   90.00
_cell.angle_gamma   90.00
#
_symmetry.space_group_name_H-M   'P 1'
#
loop_
_entity.id
_entity.type
_entity.pdbx_description
1 polymer ?
#
loop_
_entity_poly.entity_id
_entity_poly.type
_entity_poly.pdbx_seq_one_letter_code
_entity_poly.pdbx_strand_id
1 'polypeptide(L)'
;WGTIGIMVPLVCAVFDWYDQSTLLSIGLAASCAGGVCGDHLSPISDTTIMASAGAHCFHLNHVATQIPYGVTVAAVSFVSFIIAGLVQNVVVCMIIAIALMIGTLLVIRAIVAKKHTGIFQEMANAGKAMAK
;
A
#
# COMPACT_ATOMS: atom_id res chain seq x y z
N TRP A 1 -11.11 11.30 -7.88
CA TRP A 1 -11.07 12.65 -8.51
C TRP A 1 -11.39 13.74 -7.49
N GLY A 2 -12.44 13.58 -6.66
CA GLY A 2 -12.80 14.59 -5.65
C GLY A 2 -11.68 14.91 -4.66
N THR A 3 -10.98 13.90 -4.17
CA THR A 3 -9.83 14.05 -3.27
C THR A 3 -8.70 14.86 -3.93
N ILE A 4 -8.37 14.54 -5.18
CA ILE A 4 -7.33 15.25 -5.94
C ILE A 4 -7.77 16.70 -6.17
N GLY A 5 -9.03 16.92 -6.55
CA GLY A 5 -9.58 18.26 -6.79
C GLY A 5 -9.54 19.18 -5.58
N ILE A 6 -9.63 18.64 -4.37
CA ILE A 6 -9.54 19.41 -3.11
C ILE A 6 -8.10 19.53 -2.62
N MET A 7 -7.34 18.44 -2.66
CA MET A 7 -5.98 18.41 -2.08
C MET A 7 -4.96 19.18 -2.90
N VAL A 8 -5.06 19.15 -4.24
CA VAL A 8 -4.10 19.86 -5.10
C VAL A 8 -4.11 21.36 -4.86
N PRO A 9 -5.25 22.07 -4.91
CA PRO A 9 -5.27 23.50 -4.57
C PRO A 9 -4.79 23.81 -3.15
N LEU A 10 -5.12 22.94 -2.18
CA LEU A 10 -4.68 23.11 -0.80
C LEU A 10 -3.15 23.02 -0.68
N VAL A 11 -2.55 21.99 -1.31
CA VAL A 11 -1.09 21.81 -1.32
C VAL A 11 -0.41 22.99 -2.03
N CYS A 12 -0.93 23.43 -3.18
CA CYS A 12 -0.41 24.62 -3.87
C CYS A 12 -0.48 25.86 -2.98
N ALA A 13 -1.61 26.10 -2.31
CA ALA A 13 -1.74 27.27 -1.44
C ALA A 13 -0.77 27.26 -0.26
N VAL A 14 -0.46 26.06 0.30
CA VAL A 14 0.48 25.94 1.43
C VAL A 14 1.92 26.15 0.98
N PHE A 15 2.34 25.57 -0.15
CA PHE A 15 3.75 25.57 -0.57
C PHE A 15 4.11 26.76 -1.46
N ASP A 16 3.16 27.37 -2.15
CA ASP A 16 3.39 28.61 -2.92
C ASP A 16 3.87 29.76 -2.03
N TRP A 17 3.36 29.78 -0.79
CA TRP A 17 3.76 30.77 0.23
C TRP A 17 5.26 30.69 0.62
N TYR A 18 5.91 29.52 0.46
CA TYR A 18 7.27 29.25 0.93
C TYR A 18 8.31 29.19 -0.19
N ASP A 19 7.93 29.40 -1.44
CA ASP A 19 8.82 29.31 -2.63
C ASP A 19 9.66 28.01 -2.68
N GLN A 20 9.06 26.90 -2.25
CA GLN A 20 9.71 25.60 -2.17
C GLN A 20 9.16 24.62 -3.21
N SER A 21 9.62 24.74 -4.45
CA SER A 21 9.18 23.94 -5.59
C SER A 21 9.35 22.41 -5.38
N THR A 22 10.39 21.99 -4.65
CA THR A 22 10.65 20.57 -4.36
C THR A 22 9.60 20.01 -3.41
N LEU A 23 9.27 20.72 -2.33
CA LEU A 23 8.24 20.29 -1.39
C LEU A 23 6.83 20.33 -2.01
N LEU A 24 6.57 21.30 -2.87
CA LEU A 24 5.35 21.35 -3.66
C LEU A 24 5.17 20.08 -4.50
N SER A 25 6.20 19.66 -5.21
CA SER A 25 6.18 18.45 -6.04
C SER A 25 5.96 17.19 -5.20
N ILE A 26 6.59 17.08 -4.04
CA ILE A 26 6.41 15.95 -3.10
C ILE A 26 4.99 15.94 -2.54
N GLY A 27 4.45 17.11 -2.16
CA GLY A 27 3.09 17.23 -1.66
C GLY A 27 2.03 16.88 -2.69
N LEU A 28 2.22 17.29 -3.95
CA LEU A 28 1.34 16.89 -5.07
C LEU A 28 1.39 15.39 -5.31
N ALA A 29 2.61 14.81 -5.34
CA ALA A 29 2.78 13.36 -5.50
C ALA A 29 2.12 12.57 -4.37
N ALA A 30 2.26 13.03 -3.12
CA ALA A 30 1.63 12.41 -1.95
C ALA A 30 0.09 12.49 -2.03
N SER A 31 -0.45 13.62 -2.49
CA SER A 31 -1.90 13.80 -2.68
C SER A 31 -2.47 12.88 -3.74
N CYS A 32 -1.77 12.72 -4.87
CA CYS A 32 -2.15 11.78 -5.92
C CYS A 32 -2.07 10.32 -5.43
N ALA A 33 -0.99 9.97 -4.75
CA ALA A 33 -0.82 8.62 -4.19
C ALA A 33 -1.89 8.29 -3.15
N GLY A 34 -2.25 9.25 -2.29
CA GLY A 34 -3.34 9.11 -1.31
C GLY A 34 -4.71 8.92 -1.97
N GLY A 35 -4.99 9.67 -3.05
CA GLY A 35 -6.22 9.52 -3.83
C GLY A 35 -6.34 8.13 -4.47
N VAL A 36 -5.27 7.63 -5.08
CA VAL A 36 -5.21 6.27 -5.66
C VAL A 36 -5.32 5.19 -4.58
N CYS A 37 -4.66 5.38 -3.44
CA CYS A 37 -4.74 4.44 -2.32
C CYS A 37 -6.17 4.33 -1.78
N GLY A 38 -6.86 5.48 -1.61
CA GLY A 38 -8.26 5.53 -1.17
C GLY A 38 -9.21 4.83 -2.15
N ASP A 39 -8.97 5.01 -3.45
CA ASP A 39 -9.72 4.33 -4.49
C ASP A 39 -9.58 2.80 -4.38
N HIS A 40 -8.35 2.30 -4.29
CA HIS A 40 -8.07 0.86 -4.20
C HIS A 40 -8.54 0.21 -2.89
N LEU A 41 -8.63 0.95 -1.79
CA LEU A 41 -9.11 0.44 -0.51
C LEU A 41 -10.63 0.53 -0.35
N SER A 42 -11.31 1.26 -1.23
CA SER A 42 -12.75 1.48 -1.16
C SER A 42 -13.53 0.33 -1.78
N PRO A 43 -14.52 -0.24 -1.07
CA PRO A 43 -15.42 -1.27 -1.64
C PRO A 43 -16.38 -0.69 -2.69
N ILE A 44 -16.54 0.63 -2.75
CA ILE A 44 -17.48 1.32 -3.66
C ILE A 44 -16.74 1.85 -4.90
N SER A 45 -15.43 1.65 -4.97
CA SER A 45 -14.62 2.12 -6.10
C SER A 45 -14.93 1.36 -7.37
N ASP A 46 -15.00 2.10 -8.47
CA ASP A 46 -15.18 1.53 -9.82
C ASP A 46 -14.09 0.52 -10.17
N THR A 47 -12.84 0.80 -9.77
CA THR A 47 -11.71 -0.08 -10.02
C THR A 47 -11.86 -1.42 -9.30
N THR A 48 -12.29 -1.41 -8.04
CA THR A 48 -12.51 -2.61 -7.23
C THR A 48 -13.70 -3.41 -7.73
N ILE A 49 -14.79 -2.75 -8.12
CA ILE A 49 -15.98 -3.38 -8.69
C ILE A 49 -15.64 -4.06 -10.03
N MET A 50 -14.97 -3.35 -10.93
CA MET A 50 -14.57 -3.90 -12.22
C MET A 50 -13.58 -5.06 -12.09
N ALA A 51 -12.63 -4.98 -11.16
CA ALA A 51 -11.66 -6.06 -10.91
C ALA A 51 -12.35 -7.33 -10.40
N SER A 52 -13.28 -7.21 -9.45
CA SER A 52 -14.04 -8.35 -8.93
C SER A 52 -14.97 -8.97 -9.98
N ALA A 53 -15.60 -8.15 -10.80
CA ALA A 53 -16.45 -8.60 -11.91
C ALA A 53 -15.64 -9.30 -12.99
N GLY A 54 -14.48 -8.74 -13.39
CA GLY A 54 -13.59 -9.34 -14.39
C GLY A 54 -12.97 -10.66 -13.93
N ALA A 55 -12.70 -10.79 -12.63
CA ALA A 55 -12.19 -12.02 -12.02
C ALA A 55 -13.29 -13.05 -11.71
N HIS A 56 -14.55 -12.75 -11.93
CA HIS A 56 -15.71 -13.57 -11.57
C HIS A 56 -15.68 -14.02 -10.08
N CYS A 57 -15.21 -13.17 -9.18
CA CYS A 57 -15.15 -13.48 -7.75
C CYS A 57 -16.17 -12.65 -6.95
N PHE A 58 -16.47 -13.12 -5.75
CA PHE A 58 -17.39 -12.43 -4.85
C PHE A 58 -16.76 -11.10 -4.42
N HIS A 59 -17.44 -9.98 -4.71
CA HIS A 59 -16.92 -8.62 -4.51
C HIS A 59 -16.42 -8.38 -3.08
N LEU A 60 -17.19 -8.75 -2.06
CA LEU A 60 -16.80 -8.59 -0.66
C LEU A 60 -15.55 -9.41 -0.28
N ASN A 61 -15.41 -10.61 -0.84
CA ASN A 61 -14.21 -11.44 -0.61
C ASN A 61 -12.98 -10.81 -1.27
N HIS A 62 -13.14 -10.25 -2.48
CA HIS A 62 -12.08 -9.52 -3.15
C HIS A 62 -11.60 -8.34 -2.31
N VAL A 63 -12.52 -7.51 -1.83
CA VAL A 63 -12.23 -6.37 -0.95
C VAL A 63 -11.52 -6.82 0.33
N ALA A 64 -12.06 -7.83 1.02
CA ALA A 64 -11.49 -8.32 2.28
C ALA A 64 -10.06 -8.85 2.13
N THR A 65 -9.73 -9.45 0.99
CA THR A 65 -8.38 -9.94 0.70
C THR A 65 -7.43 -8.83 0.22
N GLN A 66 -7.94 -7.77 -0.39
CA GLN A 66 -7.17 -6.63 -0.90
C GLN A 66 -6.75 -5.67 0.22
N ILE A 67 -7.60 -5.44 1.23
CA ILE A 67 -7.34 -4.47 2.32
C ILE A 67 -5.99 -4.67 3.00
N PRO A 68 -5.57 -5.87 3.46
CA PRO A 68 -4.29 -6.02 4.14
C PRO A 68 -3.10 -5.64 3.26
N TYR A 69 -3.14 -5.92 1.96
CA TYR A 69 -2.11 -5.52 1.02
C TYR A 69 -2.10 -3.99 0.83
N GLY A 70 -3.28 -3.41 0.62
CA GLY A 70 -3.42 -1.96 0.46
C GLY A 70 -2.94 -1.19 1.68
N VAL A 71 -3.29 -1.61 2.90
CA VAL A 71 -2.83 -0.98 4.15
C VAL A 71 -1.31 -1.11 4.30
N THR A 72 -0.73 -2.26 3.94
CA THR A 72 0.73 -2.44 3.99
C THR A 72 1.44 -1.47 3.04
N VAL A 73 0.97 -1.36 1.80
CA VAL A 73 1.54 -0.44 0.80
C VAL A 73 1.36 1.02 1.24
N ALA A 74 0.19 1.37 1.78
CA ALA A 74 -0.09 2.70 2.31
C ALA A 74 0.89 3.09 3.44
N ALA A 75 1.16 2.18 4.37
CA ALA A 75 2.10 2.40 5.47
C ALA A 75 3.54 2.63 4.95
N VAL A 76 3.99 1.80 4.00
CA VAL A 76 5.32 1.95 3.37
C VAL A 76 5.41 3.28 2.61
N SER A 77 4.38 3.64 1.85
CA SER A 77 4.32 4.90 1.11
C SER A 77 4.33 6.09 2.05
N PHE A 78 3.60 6.03 3.15
CA PHE A 78 3.58 7.09 4.16
C PHE A 78 4.98 7.36 4.72
N VAL A 79 5.71 6.31 5.13
CA VAL A 79 7.09 6.42 5.60
C VAL A 79 8.00 6.97 4.49
N SER A 80 7.84 6.51 3.26
CA SER A 80 8.64 6.98 2.12
C SER A 80 8.43 8.46 1.84
N PHE A 81 7.20 8.99 1.94
CA PHE A 81 6.92 10.41 1.76
C PHE A 81 7.48 11.27 2.90
N ILE A 82 7.50 10.79 4.14
CA ILE A 82 8.16 11.48 5.24
C ILE A 82 9.67 11.62 4.95
N ILE A 83 10.32 10.54 4.53
CA ILE A 83 11.74 10.54 4.19
C ILE A 83 12.00 11.48 2.99
N ALA A 84 11.13 11.46 1.98
CA ALA A 84 11.24 12.34 0.81
C ALA A 84 11.16 13.83 1.21
N GLY A 85 10.28 14.18 2.14
CA GLY A 85 10.20 15.55 2.66
C GLY A 85 11.45 16.01 3.39
N LEU A 86 12.18 15.09 4.06
CA LEU A 86 13.41 15.40 4.79
C LEU A 86 14.64 15.47 3.87
N VAL A 87 14.77 14.54 2.93
CA VAL A 87 15.97 14.38 2.08
C VAL A 87 15.93 15.30 0.87
N GLN A 88 14.75 15.61 0.33
CA GLN A 88 14.51 16.51 -0.82
C GLN A 88 15.34 16.17 -2.08
N ASN A 89 15.83 14.95 -2.19
CA ASN A 89 16.57 14.46 -3.37
C ASN A 89 15.80 13.31 -4.03
N VAL A 90 15.29 13.56 -5.22
CA VAL A 90 14.38 12.65 -5.93
C VAL A 90 15.02 11.27 -6.17
N VAL A 91 16.29 11.23 -6.57
CA VAL A 91 16.99 9.97 -6.90
C VAL A 91 17.17 9.11 -5.65
N VAL A 92 17.64 9.73 -4.56
CA VAL A 92 17.85 9.04 -3.28
C VAL A 92 16.52 8.52 -2.72
N CYS A 93 15.47 9.36 -2.75
CA CYS A 93 14.14 8.97 -2.28
C CYS A 93 13.56 7.82 -3.09
N MET A 94 13.76 7.79 -4.41
CA MET A 94 13.31 6.70 -5.28
C MET A 94 13.98 5.38 -4.92
N ILE A 95 15.30 5.37 -4.71
CA ILE A 95 16.05 4.19 -4.30
C ILE A 95 15.58 3.68 -2.94
N ILE A 96 15.40 4.58 -1.96
CA ILE A 96 14.92 4.24 -0.63
C ILE A 96 13.49 3.66 -0.69
N ALA A 97 12.59 4.27 -1.45
CA ALA A 97 11.22 3.78 -1.59
C ALA A 97 11.15 2.37 -2.19
N ILE A 98 11.95 2.10 -3.24
CA ILE A 98 12.05 0.78 -3.86
C ILE A 98 12.63 -0.24 -2.85
N ALA A 99 13.70 0.12 -2.14
CA ALA A 99 14.32 -0.74 -1.13
C ALA A 99 13.35 -1.07 0.02
N LEU A 100 12.59 -0.08 0.51
CA LEU A 100 11.56 -0.28 1.55
C LEU A 100 10.44 -1.20 1.05
N MET A 101 9.98 -1.02 -0.19
CA MET A 101 8.94 -1.86 -0.78
C MET A 101 9.42 -3.31 -0.88
N ILE A 102 10.59 -3.55 -1.45
CA ILE A 102 11.17 -4.90 -1.59
C ILE A 102 11.40 -5.52 -0.21
N GLY A 103 11.99 -4.77 0.72
CA GLY A 103 12.21 -5.21 2.10
C GLY A 103 10.92 -5.64 2.80
N THR A 104 9.86 -4.86 2.68
CA THR A 104 8.55 -5.17 3.25
C THR A 104 7.95 -6.44 2.65
N LEU A 105 8.03 -6.60 1.32
CA LEU A 105 7.54 -7.81 0.65
C LEU A 105 8.31 -9.06 1.08
N LEU A 106 9.64 -8.97 1.23
CA LEU A 106 10.46 -10.08 1.70
C LEU A 106 10.13 -10.46 3.16
N VAL A 107 9.91 -9.48 4.03
CA VAL A 107 9.49 -9.71 5.42
C VAL A 107 8.13 -10.40 5.47
N ILE A 108 7.14 -9.90 4.72
CA ILE A 108 5.81 -10.53 4.65
C ILE A 108 5.92 -11.96 4.13
N ARG A 109 6.68 -12.18 3.05
CA ARG A 109 6.92 -13.53 2.51
C ARG A 109 7.54 -14.46 3.55
N ALA A 110 8.54 -13.99 4.30
CA ALA A 110 9.19 -14.78 5.34
C ALA A 110 8.22 -15.15 6.48
N ILE A 111 7.39 -14.19 6.92
CA ILE A 111 6.37 -14.42 7.96
C ILE A 111 5.32 -15.43 7.49
N VAL A 112 4.81 -15.26 6.28
CA VAL A 112 3.79 -16.15 5.71
C VAL A 112 4.35 -17.56 5.49
N ALA A 113 5.56 -17.68 4.95
CA ALA A 113 6.23 -18.98 4.77
C ALA A 113 6.40 -19.72 6.10
N LYS A 114 6.85 -19.00 7.15
CA LYS A 114 7.01 -19.59 8.49
C LYS A 114 5.67 -20.06 9.08
N LYS A 115 4.60 -19.30 8.88
CA LYS A 115 3.26 -19.68 9.34
C LYS A 115 2.70 -20.90 8.61
N HIS A 116 2.89 -20.98 7.29
CA HIS A 116 2.47 -22.15 6.51
C HIS A 116 3.21 -23.42 6.92
N THR A 117 4.53 -23.35 7.12
CA THR A 117 5.31 -24.50 7.60
C THR A 117 4.82 -25.00 8.95
N GLY A 118 4.45 -24.09 9.87
CA GLY A 118 3.87 -24.47 11.16
C GLY A 118 2.54 -25.24 11.03
N ILE A 119 1.63 -24.77 10.20
CA ILE A 119 0.33 -25.41 9.97
C ILE A 119 0.49 -26.80 9.35
N PHE A 120 1.39 -26.96 8.39
CA PHE A 120 1.66 -28.28 7.78
C PHE A 120 2.25 -29.28 8.77
N GLN A 121 3.13 -28.84 9.68
CA GLN A 121 3.66 -29.68 10.74
C GLN A 121 2.58 -30.11 11.76
N GLU A 122 1.71 -29.21 12.11
CA GLU A 122 0.59 -29.49 13.02
C GLU A 122 -0.39 -30.50 12.42
N MET A 123 -0.77 -30.36 11.15
CA MET A 123 -1.60 -31.31 10.43
C MET A 123 -0.94 -32.67 10.28
N ALA A 124 0.35 -32.71 9.99
CA ALA A 124 1.11 -33.98 9.89
C ALA A 124 1.20 -34.70 11.25
N ASN A 125 1.34 -33.97 12.34
CA ASN A 125 1.34 -34.54 13.70
C ASN A 125 -0.05 -35.02 14.12
N ALA A 126 -1.11 -34.29 13.78
CA ALA A 126 -2.49 -34.71 14.03
C ALA A 126 -2.85 -35.98 13.25
N GLY A 127 -2.42 -36.10 11.98
CA GLY A 127 -2.59 -37.31 11.18
C GLY A 127 -1.89 -38.52 11.76
N LYS A 128 -0.68 -38.36 12.30
CA LYS A 128 0.04 -39.44 13.00
C LYS A 128 -0.61 -39.86 14.32
N ALA A 129 -1.27 -38.94 15.02
CA ALA A 129 -1.98 -39.24 16.26
C ALA A 129 -3.27 -40.03 16.02
N MET A 130 -3.96 -39.81 14.89
CA MET A 130 -5.15 -40.54 14.49
C MET A 130 -4.87 -41.96 13.93
N ALA A 131 -3.62 -42.22 13.50
CA ALA A 131 -3.21 -43.52 12.94
C ALA A 131 -2.67 -44.51 14.00
N LYS A 132 -2.70 -44.12 15.27
CA LYS A 132 -2.36 -44.97 16.43
C LYS A 132 -3.61 -45.40 17.20
#